data_d6b5b1c0df8496b4be129ce8e48adf78
#
_entry.id   d6b5b1c0df8496b4be129ce8e48adf78
#
_cell.length_a   1.000
_cell.length_b   1.000
_cell.length_c   1.000
_cell.angle_alpha   90.00
_cell.angle_beta   90.00
_cell.angle_gamma   90.00
#
_symmetry.space_group_name_H-M   'P 1'
#
loop_
_entity.id
_entity.type
_entity.pdbx_description
1 polymer ?
#
loop_
_entity_poly.entity_id
_entity_poly.type
_entity_poly.pdbx_seq_one_letter_code
_entity_poly.pdbx_strand_id
1 'polypeptide(L)'
;VTEDVILCGVSALEYMGLFTGYLNERVIDVYARKKGIYQNINYNLVPDFHEIEYFTQNGLRCTTFTQTVNDMLHQIEEADDAALTEALATYYFAHDESFQGLHILPENKTAFMELASMAMAYYGG
;
A
#
# COMPACT_ATOMS: atom_id res chain seq x y z
N VAL A 1 8.93 1.97 16.10
CA VAL A 1 8.69 0.52 16.14
C VAL A 1 10.02 -0.20 16.06
N THR A 2 10.33 -1.00 17.07
CA THR A 2 11.60 -1.73 17.15
C THR A 2 11.47 -3.19 16.72
N GLU A 3 10.27 -3.62 16.34
CA GLU A 3 10.02 -4.99 15.92
C GLU A 3 10.53 -5.25 14.49
N ASP A 4 10.80 -6.52 14.20
CA ASP A 4 11.21 -6.95 12.86
C ASP A 4 9.97 -7.05 11.97
N VAL A 5 9.55 -5.91 11.43
CA VAL A 5 8.33 -5.80 10.63
C VAL A 5 8.59 -4.94 9.40
N ILE A 6 7.65 -5.04 8.43
CA ILE A 6 7.65 -4.21 7.23
C ILE A 6 6.28 -3.53 7.14
N LEU A 7 6.25 -2.20 7.08
CA LEU A 7 4.99 -1.48 6.87
C LEU A 7 4.37 -1.91 5.55
N CYS A 8 3.07 -2.12 5.53
CA CYS A 8 2.35 -2.53 4.33
C CYS A 8 0.97 -1.88 4.28
N GLY A 9 0.21 -2.14 3.19
CA GLY A 9 -1.15 -1.66 3.05
C GLY A 9 -1.26 -0.15 3.17
N VAL A 10 -2.33 0.31 3.81
CA VAL A 10 -2.59 1.75 3.97
C VAL A 10 -1.47 2.43 4.74
N SER A 11 -0.87 1.75 5.73
CA SER A 11 0.24 2.30 6.49
C SER A 11 1.46 2.60 5.61
N ALA A 12 1.74 1.72 4.64
CA ALA A 12 2.80 1.97 3.66
C ALA A 12 2.46 3.18 2.79
N LEU A 13 1.21 3.30 2.34
CA LEU A 13 0.78 4.43 1.52
C LEU A 13 0.93 5.75 2.30
N GLU A 14 0.55 5.76 3.57
CA GLU A 14 0.73 6.94 4.42
C GLU A 14 2.21 7.27 4.59
N TYR A 15 3.04 6.27 4.84
CA TYR A 15 4.47 6.48 5.04
C TYR A 15 5.13 7.06 3.79
N MET A 16 4.69 6.63 2.61
CA MET A 16 5.20 7.15 1.34
C MET A 16 4.64 8.52 0.96
N GLY A 17 3.70 9.05 1.75
CA GLY A 17 3.07 10.33 1.47
C GLY A 17 2.03 10.28 0.35
N LEU A 18 1.53 9.10 0.01
CA LEU A 18 0.58 8.92 -1.09
C LEU A 18 -0.87 8.90 -0.63
N PHE A 19 -1.11 8.76 0.67
CA PHE A 19 -2.44 8.79 1.24
C PHE A 19 -2.44 9.68 2.48
N THR A 20 -3.31 10.66 2.51
CA THR A 20 -3.43 11.59 3.63
C THR A 20 -4.86 11.60 4.19
N GLY A 21 -5.68 10.63 3.81
CA GLY A 21 -7.04 10.54 4.28
C GLY A 21 -7.13 10.30 5.79
N TYR A 22 -8.30 10.59 6.34
CA TYR A 22 -8.55 10.41 7.76
C TYR A 22 -9.00 8.98 8.04
N LEU A 23 -8.31 8.33 8.98
CA LEU A 23 -8.70 7.01 9.45
C LEU A 23 -9.28 7.15 10.85
N ASN A 24 -10.47 6.55 11.07
CA ASN A 24 -11.13 6.60 12.37
C ASN A 24 -10.34 5.85 13.44
N GLU A 25 -9.64 4.81 13.06
CA GLU A 25 -8.78 4.04 13.97
C GLU A 25 -7.36 4.05 13.44
N ARG A 26 -6.42 4.30 14.35
CA ARG A 26 -5.02 4.28 13.99
C ARG A 26 -4.47 2.88 14.16
N VAL A 27 -4.72 2.04 13.17
CA VAL A 27 -4.15 0.71 13.10
C VAL A 27 -3.00 0.74 12.11
N ILE A 28 -1.87 0.20 12.52
CA ILE A 28 -0.69 0.12 11.67
C ILE A 28 -0.63 -1.27 11.06
N ASP A 29 -0.59 -1.34 9.74
CA ASP A 29 -0.49 -2.60 9.01
C ASP A 29 0.97 -2.94 8.76
N VAL A 30 1.37 -4.16 9.12
CA VAL A 30 2.73 -4.63 8.92
C VAL A 30 2.73 -6.09 8.45
N TYR A 31 3.80 -6.46 7.75
CA TYR A 31 4.17 -7.87 7.58
C TYR A 31 5.13 -8.23 8.71
N ALA A 32 4.94 -9.40 9.32
CA ALA A 32 5.77 -9.88 10.40
C ALA A 32 5.91 -11.40 10.32
N ARG A 33 7.02 -11.92 10.89
CA ARG A 33 7.21 -13.38 10.94
C ARG A 33 6.55 -13.99 12.16
N LYS A 34 6.24 -13.17 13.16
CA LYS A 34 5.50 -13.60 14.34
C LYS A 34 4.65 -12.46 14.88
N LYS A 35 3.58 -12.79 15.56
CA LYS A 35 2.71 -11.78 16.16
C LYS A 35 3.43 -11.10 17.33
N GLY A 36 3.40 -9.75 17.32
CA GLY A 36 3.94 -8.95 18.41
C GLY A 36 2.90 -8.66 19.48
N ILE A 37 3.25 -7.76 20.38
CA ILE A 37 2.47 -7.47 21.57
C ILE A 37 1.59 -6.22 21.47
N TYR A 38 1.73 -5.43 20.41
CA TYR A 38 1.01 -4.17 20.28
C TYR A 38 -0.39 -4.39 19.72
N GLN A 39 -1.40 -3.87 20.40
CA GLN A 39 -2.81 -4.05 19.98
C GLN A 39 -3.19 -3.18 18.79
N ASN A 40 -2.49 -2.06 18.60
CA ASN A 40 -2.76 -1.15 17.49
C ASN A 40 -2.00 -1.52 16.21
N ILE A 41 -1.35 -2.67 16.18
CA ILE A 41 -0.65 -3.16 15.00
C ILE A 41 -1.37 -4.41 14.48
N ASN A 42 -1.70 -4.37 13.20
CA ASN A 42 -2.28 -5.51 12.50
C ASN A 42 -1.12 -6.31 11.88
N TYR A 43 -0.81 -7.44 12.49
CA TYR A 43 0.31 -8.29 12.07
C TYR A 43 -0.14 -9.26 10.99
N ASN A 44 0.30 -9.02 9.77
CA ASN A 44 0.07 -9.95 8.65
C ASN A 44 1.22 -10.94 8.64
N LEU A 45 0.97 -12.15 9.12
CA LEU A 45 2.04 -13.13 9.33
C LEU A 45 2.49 -13.78 8.03
N VAL A 46 3.78 -13.81 7.82
CA VAL A 46 4.43 -14.45 6.67
C VAL A 46 5.60 -15.28 7.17
N PRO A 47 5.98 -16.37 6.44
CA PRO A 47 7.11 -17.22 6.87
C PRO A 47 8.44 -16.47 6.86
N ASP A 48 8.62 -15.58 5.88
CA ASP A 48 9.83 -14.78 5.74
C ASP A 48 9.51 -13.57 4.84
N PHE A 49 10.51 -12.71 4.60
CA PHE A 49 10.34 -11.51 3.79
C PHE A 49 10.94 -11.64 2.38
N HIS A 50 11.26 -12.85 1.96
CA HIS A 50 11.95 -13.12 0.70
C HIS A 50 11.21 -12.61 -0.54
N GLU A 51 9.90 -12.78 -0.56
CA GLU A 51 9.09 -12.42 -1.73
C GLU A 51 8.45 -11.04 -1.63
N ILE A 52 8.78 -10.31 -0.57
CA ILE A 52 8.22 -8.97 -0.34
C ILE A 52 9.22 -7.93 -0.80
N GLU A 53 8.81 -7.11 -1.77
CA GLU A 53 9.63 -5.99 -2.22
C GLU A 53 9.45 -4.84 -1.25
N TYR A 54 10.54 -4.40 -0.62
CA TYR A 54 10.50 -3.31 0.34
C TYR A 54 11.76 -2.46 0.25
N PHE A 55 11.68 -1.27 0.82
CA PHE A 55 12.82 -0.38 0.98
C PHE A 55 13.00 -0.03 2.45
N THR A 56 14.19 0.44 2.79
CA THR A 56 14.51 0.85 4.17
C THR A 56 14.81 2.34 4.17
N GLN A 57 14.20 3.06 5.09
CA GLN A 57 14.44 4.49 5.26
C GLN A 57 14.38 4.82 6.75
N ASN A 58 15.42 5.48 7.24
CA ASN A 58 15.51 5.86 8.67
C ASN A 58 15.35 4.65 9.60
N GLY A 59 15.88 3.50 9.20
CA GLY A 59 15.79 2.27 9.99
C GLY A 59 14.45 1.56 9.94
N LEU A 60 13.49 2.08 9.19
CA LEU A 60 12.16 1.51 9.05
C LEU A 60 11.99 0.89 7.68
N ARG A 61 11.44 -0.32 7.63
CA ARG A 61 11.15 -1.03 6.38
C ARG A 61 9.71 -0.76 5.96
N CYS A 62 9.51 -0.57 4.65
CA CYS A 62 8.19 -0.28 4.07
C CYS A 62 8.10 -0.95 2.71
N THR A 63 6.95 -1.56 2.39
CA THR A 63 6.74 -2.13 1.06
C THR A 63 6.84 -1.02 0.01
N THR A 64 7.40 -1.37 -1.16
CA THR A 64 7.44 -0.43 -2.28
C THR A 64 6.02 -0.14 -2.76
N PHE A 65 5.84 0.92 -3.55
CA PHE A 65 4.53 1.24 -4.07
C PHE A 65 3.97 0.09 -4.91
N THR A 66 4.81 -0.52 -5.77
CA THR A 66 4.40 -1.69 -6.57
C THR A 66 3.93 -2.83 -5.68
N GLN A 67 4.69 -3.18 -4.64
CA GLN A 67 4.30 -4.24 -3.72
C GLN A 67 2.99 -3.90 -3.01
N THR A 68 2.87 -2.67 -2.51
CA THR A 68 1.70 -2.22 -1.77
C THR A 68 0.45 -2.28 -2.64
N VAL A 69 0.53 -1.77 -3.87
CA VAL A 69 -0.62 -1.75 -4.79
C VAL A 69 -1.05 -3.17 -5.13
N ASN A 70 -0.11 -4.03 -5.48
CA ASN A 70 -0.46 -5.41 -5.84
C ASN A 70 -1.05 -6.18 -4.66
N ASP A 71 -0.52 -5.97 -3.45
CA ASP A 71 -1.07 -6.59 -2.24
C ASP A 71 -2.52 -6.18 -2.03
N MET A 72 -2.81 -4.89 -2.15
CA MET A 72 -4.17 -4.37 -1.93
C MET A 72 -5.12 -4.82 -3.04
N LEU A 73 -4.66 -4.85 -4.29
CA LEU A 73 -5.47 -5.32 -5.40
C LEU A 73 -5.82 -6.81 -5.25
N HIS A 74 -4.89 -7.59 -4.75
CA HIS A 74 -5.11 -9.03 -4.53
C HIS A 74 -6.22 -9.27 -3.51
N GLN A 75 -6.41 -8.36 -2.56
CA GLN A 75 -7.42 -8.45 -1.52
C GLN A 75 -8.42 -7.29 -1.60
N ILE A 76 -8.78 -6.89 -2.82
CA ILE A 76 -9.53 -5.64 -3.03
C ILE A 76 -10.89 -5.63 -2.33
N GLU A 77 -11.51 -6.79 -2.13
CA GLU A 77 -12.79 -6.85 -1.43
C GLU A 77 -12.66 -6.52 0.06
N GLU A 78 -11.47 -6.68 0.62
CA GLU A 78 -11.19 -6.43 2.04
C GLU A 78 -10.33 -5.18 2.24
N ALA A 79 -9.70 -4.68 1.18
CA ALA A 79 -8.80 -3.53 1.26
C ALA A 79 -9.58 -2.22 1.24
N ASP A 80 -8.93 -1.16 1.72
CA ASP A 80 -9.48 0.19 1.63
C ASP A 80 -9.29 0.71 0.21
N ASP A 81 -10.28 0.48 -0.66
CA ASP A 81 -10.20 0.86 -2.06
C ASP A 81 -10.19 2.38 -2.23
N ALA A 82 -10.80 3.12 -1.33
CA ALA A 82 -10.75 4.59 -1.39
C ALA A 82 -9.33 5.10 -1.13
N ALA A 83 -8.63 4.52 -0.14
CA ALA A 83 -7.24 4.88 0.13
C ALA A 83 -6.35 4.53 -1.06
N LEU A 84 -6.56 3.36 -1.66
CA LEU A 84 -5.78 2.94 -2.81
C LEU A 84 -6.03 3.85 -4.01
N THR A 85 -7.29 4.23 -4.25
CA THR A 85 -7.64 5.16 -5.33
C THR A 85 -6.96 6.51 -5.15
N GLU A 86 -6.97 7.05 -3.93
CA GLU A 86 -6.29 8.32 -3.64
C GLU A 86 -4.78 8.18 -3.89
N ALA A 87 -4.17 7.08 -3.45
CA ALA A 87 -2.75 6.86 -3.64
C ALA A 87 -2.38 6.74 -5.12
N LEU A 88 -3.20 6.04 -5.89
CA LEU A 88 -3.01 5.94 -7.34
C LEU A 88 -3.13 7.30 -8.01
N ALA A 89 -4.10 8.11 -7.59
CA ALA A 89 -4.27 9.46 -8.12
C ALA A 89 -3.06 10.33 -7.80
N THR A 90 -2.58 10.29 -6.55
CA THR A 90 -1.41 11.05 -6.13
C THR A 90 -0.19 10.66 -6.95
N TYR A 91 0.02 9.35 -7.13
CA TYR A 91 1.13 8.86 -7.94
C TYR A 91 1.01 9.32 -9.40
N TYR A 92 -0.17 9.16 -9.99
CA TYR A 92 -0.44 9.49 -11.39
C TYR A 92 -0.13 10.96 -11.69
N PHE A 93 -0.66 11.85 -10.86
CA PHE A 93 -0.48 13.29 -11.08
C PHE A 93 0.91 13.77 -10.69
N ALA A 94 1.63 13.05 -9.83
CA ALA A 94 3.01 13.37 -9.49
C ALA A 94 4.01 12.88 -10.56
N HIS A 95 3.58 11.99 -11.45
CA HIS A 95 4.44 11.39 -12.49
C HIS A 95 3.95 11.76 -13.90
N ASP A 96 3.60 13.02 -14.09
CA ASP A 96 3.18 13.58 -15.39
C ASP A 96 2.00 12.82 -16.01
N GLU A 97 1.00 12.53 -15.19
CA GLU A 97 -0.20 11.80 -15.60
C GLU A 97 0.15 10.43 -16.19
N SER A 98 1.00 9.70 -15.49
CA SER A 98 1.47 8.38 -15.91
C SER A 98 1.58 7.45 -14.71
N PHE A 99 1.37 6.16 -14.95
CA PHE A 99 1.67 5.10 -13.99
C PHE A 99 3.03 4.46 -14.24
N GLN A 100 3.92 5.16 -14.94
CA GLN A 100 5.24 4.66 -15.25
C GLN A 100 6.00 4.30 -13.96
N GLY A 101 6.64 3.14 -13.96
CA GLY A 101 7.35 2.64 -12.79
C GLY A 101 6.52 1.71 -11.91
N LEU A 102 5.19 1.71 -12.09
CA LEU A 102 4.30 0.83 -11.37
C LEU A 102 4.07 -0.44 -12.18
N HIS A 103 4.38 -1.59 -11.61
CA HIS A 103 4.23 -2.88 -12.28
C HIS A 103 3.07 -3.65 -11.67
N ILE A 104 2.03 -3.91 -12.46
CA ILE A 104 0.83 -4.59 -11.99
C ILE A 104 0.90 -6.06 -12.44
N LEU A 105 0.74 -6.97 -11.46
CA LEU A 105 0.70 -8.40 -11.76
C LEU A 105 -0.51 -8.73 -12.63
N PRO A 106 -0.38 -9.70 -13.57
CA PRO A 106 -1.48 -10.01 -14.48
C PRO A 106 -2.80 -10.31 -13.79
N GLU A 107 -2.77 -11.02 -12.67
CA GLU A 107 -3.98 -11.37 -11.91
C GLU A 107 -4.66 -10.16 -11.28
N ASN A 108 -3.96 -9.03 -11.18
CA ASN A 108 -4.50 -7.81 -10.57
C ASN A 108 -4.93 -6.76 -11.59
N LYS A 109 -4.74 -7.02 -12.89
CA LYS A 109 -4.96 -5.99 -13.92
C LYS A 109 -6.39 -5.51 -14.00
N THR A 110 -7.37 -6.40 -13.90
CA THR A 110 -8.78 -6.01 -13.99
C THR A 110 -9.15 -5.05 -12.86
N ALA A 111 -8.79 -5.42 -11.62
CA ALA A 111 -9.05 -4.55 -10.47
C ALA A 111 -8.30 -3.22 -10.60
N PHE A 112 -7.05 -3.26 -11.08
CA PHE A 112 -6.27 -2.04 -11.28
C PHE A 112 -6.94 -1.11 -12.29
N MET A 113 -7.41 -1.64 -13.41
CA MET A 113 -8.05 -0.82 -14.45
C MET A 113 -9.27 -0.07 -13.93
N GLU A 114 -10.06 -0.73 -13.09
CA GLU A 114 -11.23 -0.10 -12.48
C GLU A 114 -10.83 1.07 -11.56
N LEU A 115 -9.87 0.85 -10.68
CA LEU A 115 -9.42 1.89 -9.77
C LEU A 115 -8.63 2.98 -10.49
N ALA A 116 -7.84 2.62 -11.50
CA ALA A 116 -7.09 3.59 -12.28
C ALA A 116 -8.00 4.57 -13.01
N SER A 117 -9.11 4.09 -13.53
CA SER A 117 -10.10 4.98 -14.18
C SER A 117 -10.62 6.02 -13.20
N MET A 118 -10.93 5.62 -11.97
CA MET A 118 -11.36 6.54 -10.93
C MET A 118 -10.24 7.49 -10.51
N ALA A 119 -9.02 6.97 -10.39
CA ALA A 119 -7.85 7.77 -9.99
C ALA A 119 -7.55 8.86 -11.03
N MET A 120 -7.61 8.52 -12.31
CA MET A 120 -7.33 9.48 -13.38
C MET A 120 -8.34 10.62 -13.40
N ALA A 121 -9.58 10.38 -12.98
CA ALA A 121 -10.62 11.38 -12.90
C ALA A 121 -10.67 12.09 -11.54
N TYR A 122 -9.86 11.67 -10.58
CA TYR A 122 -9.97 12.09 -9.18
C TYR A 122 -9.84 13.60 -9.00
N TYR A 123 -8.85 14.20 -9.68
CA TYR A 123 -8.63 15.64 -9.64
C TYR A 123 -9.07 16.35 -10.92
N GLY A 124 -9.43 15.59 -11.93
CA GLY A 124 -9.76 16.11 -13.24
C GLY A 124 -11.21 16.56 -13.39
N GLY A 125 -11.98 16.38 -12.36
CA GLY A 125 -13.34 16.85 -12.27
C GLY A 125 -14.34 16.31 -13.14
#